data_f8ec6ada9ddfdc6c6e28dbb99f9a0d97
#
_entry.id   f8ec6ada9ddfdc6c6e28dbb99f9a0d97
#
_cell.length_a   1.000
_cell.length_b   1.000
_cell.length_c   1.000
_cell.angle_alpha   90.00
_cell.angle_beta   90.00
_cell.angle_gamma   90.00
#
_symmetry.space_group_name_H-M   'P 1'
#
loop_
_entity.id
_entity.type
_entity.pdbx_description
1 polymer ?
#
loop_
_entity_poly.entity_id
_entity_poly.type
_entity_poly.pdbx_seq_one_letter_code
_entity_poly.pdbx_strand_id
1 'polypeptide(L)'
;MSVFVANELASILDSKISIGRINIGLLNRIIIDDLLLDDQSSKEMLKVTRLSAKFDILPLFSGKISISNIQLFGFNINLNKQTPKDKPNFQFVLDAFASKDTVQKKNNLDLRINSLLIRRGKVSYDVLSEKETPGKFNPQHLRLRNIIANISLKALQNDSINAAIKRLSIEEEHSGFELKKLSLKVIGNDQRMKIENFAIDLPNTSLAMDTIHMDYDSLGAFDNLAQDVRFSFHLLPSQIALQDLSAFVPAFGSFKEKLQVEVQTDGTINQLNCPHLSVSVGNHFYLRGDVSLQDLSHPENAYIFGNLSNLYADPEGIAFFVRNFSKNYNGCLLYTSPSPRD
;
A
#
# COMPACT_ATOMS: atom_id res chain seq x y z
N MET A 1 -38.40 5.59 -3.66
CA MET A 1 -37.16 5.67 -4.44
C MET A 1 -36.08 4.76 -3.84
N SER A 2 -35.71 4.86 -2.54
CA SER A 2 -34.68 4.01 -1.92
C SER A 2 -34.97 2.51 -2.03
N VAL A 3 -36.20 2.07 -1.79
CA VAL A 3 -36.63 0.67 -1.92
C VAL A 3 -36.51 0.17 -3.36
N PHE A 4 -36.88 0.98 -4.35
CA PHE A 4 -36.76 0.60 -5.75
C PHE A 4 -35.29 0.42 -6.16
N VAL A 5 -34.44 1.38 -5.82
CA VAL A 5 -32.99 1.30 -6.11
C VAL A 5 -32.34 0.13 -5.38
N ALA A 6 -32.71 -0.11 -4.12
CA ALA A 6 -32.23 -1.27 -3.35
C ALA A 6 -32.61 -2.59 -4.02
N ASN A 7 -33.85 -2.73 -4.50
CA ASN A 7 -34.31 -3.94 -5.18
C ASN A 7 -33.62 -4.17 -6.53
N GLU A 8 -33.37 -3.11 -7.32
CA GLU A 8 -32.64 -3.22 -8.57
C GLU A 8 -31.18 -3.67 -8.32
N LEU A 9 -30.49 -3.05 -7.36
CA LEU A 9 -29.14 -3.43 -6.99
C LEU A 9 -29.10 -4.86 -6.39
N ALA A 10 -30.08 -5.22 -5.59
CA ALA A 10 -30.21 -6.57 -5.03
C ALA A 10 -30.38 -7.62 -6.14
N SER A 11 -31.16 -7.30 -7.19
CA SER A 11 -31.31 -8.17 -8.35
C SER A 11 -30.03 -8.32 -9.17
N ILE A 12 -29.24 -7.24 -9.30
CA ILE A 12 -27.94 -7.26 -10.04
C ILE A 12 -26.88 -8.06 -9.28
N LEU A 13 -26.83 -7.87 -7.95
CA LEU A 13 -25.81 -8.50 -7.10
C LEU A 13 -26.26 -9.86 -6.53
N ASP A 14 -27.50 -10.27 -6.78
CA ASP A 14 -28.11 -11.46 -6.18
C ASP A 14 -27.87 -11.53 -4.66
N SER A 15 -28.07 -10.41 -4.00
CA SER A 15 -27.81 -10.26 -2.57
C SER A 15 -28.75 -9.25 -1.91
N LYS A 16 -28.91 -9.36 -0.59
CA LYS A 16 -29.75 -8.44 0.17
C LYS A 16 -29.08 -7.09 0.32
N ILE A 17 -29.78 -6.05 -0.14
CA ILE A 17 -29.36 -4.65 -0.03
C ILE A 17 -30.42 -3.86 0.68
N SER A 18 -30.01 -3.01 1.62
CA SER A 18 -30.88 -2.06 2.30
C SER A 18 -30.31 -0.65 2.17
N ILE A 19 -31.18 0.30 1.89
CA ILE A 19 -30.84 1.72 1.76
C ILE A 19 -31.82 2.52 2.62
N GLY A 20 -31.30 3.25 3.60
CA GLY A 20 -32.12 4.08 4.47
C GLY A 20 -32.72 5.26 3.72
N ARG A 21 -31.90 6.10 3.13
CA ARG A 21 -32.35 7.30 2.44
C ARG A 21 -31.53 7.59 1.19
N ILE A 22 -32.20 8.05 0.13
CA ILE A 22 -31.56 8.60 -1.06
C ILE A 22 -32.00 10.06 -1.23
N ASN A 23 -31.04 10.95 -1.33
CA ASN A 23 -31.24 12.38 -1.59
C ASN A 23 -30.50 12.79 -2.85
N ILE A 24 -31.07 13.73 -3.58
CA ILE A 24 -30.39 14.43 -4.66
C ILE A 24 -29.85 15.74 -4.06
N GLY A 25 -28.54 15.84 -3.98
CA GLY A 25 -27.86 17.03 -3.47
C GLY A 25 -27.62 18.06 -4.57
N LEU A 26 -27.10 19.20 -4.17
CA LEU A 26 -26.65 20.24 -5.11
C LEU A 26 -25.54 19.72 -6.02
N LEU A 27 -25.42 20.30 -7.22
CA LEU A 27 -24.37 19.99 -8.20
C LEU A 27 -24.36 18.51 -8.65
N ASN A 28 -25.54 17.94 -8.94
CA ASN A 28 -25.72 16.59 -9.50
C ASN A 28 -25.11 15.49 -8.61
N ARG A 29 -25.33 15.60 -7.35
CA ARG A 29 -24.81 14.65 -6.37
C ARG A 29 -25.94 13.76 -5.87
N ILE A 30 -25.76 12.45 -5.93
CA ILE A 30 -26.59 11.48 -5.24
C ILE A 30 -25.97 11.20 -3.89
N ILE A 31 -26.76 11.26 -2.82
CA ILE A 31 -26.36 10.96 -1.47
C ILE A 31 -27.19 9.79 -1.00
N ILE A 32 -26.54 8.72 -0.60
CA ILE A 32 -27.13 7.51 -0.04
C ILE A 32 -26.71 7.43 1.43
N ASP A 33 -27.65 7.45 2.32
CA ASP A 33 -27.45 7.26 3.75
C ASP A 33 -27.87 5.83 4.15
N ASP A 34 -27.10 5.22 5.05
CA ASP A 34 -27.33 3.92 5.64
C ASP A 34 -27.49 2.79 4.61
N LEU A 35 -26.44 2.60 3.79
CA LEU A 35 -26.33 1.49 2.86
C LEU A 35 -25.81 0.24 3.58
N LEU A 36 -26.55 -0.87 3.45
CA LEU A 36 -26.15 -2.20 3.91
C LEU A 36 -26.16 -3.16 2.73
N LEU A 37 -25.13 -3.99 2.64
CA LEU A 37 -25.02 -5.09 1.69
C LEU A 37 -24.58 -6.34 2.45
N ASP A 38 -25.39 -7.38 2.36
CA ASP A 38 -25.06 -8.70 2.90
C ASP A 38 -24.22 -9.50 1.88
N ASP A 39 -23.45 -10.45 2.36
CA ASP A 39 -22.80 -11.45 1.51
C ASP A 39 -23.78 -12.56 1.10
N GLN A 40 -23.32 -13.49 0.26
CA GLN A 40 -24.12 -14.63 -0.21
C GLN A 40 -24.53 -15.59 0.92
N SER A 41 -23.92 -15.44 2.13
CA SER A 41 -24.28 -16.18 3.34
C SER A 41 -25.24 -15.39 4.25
N SER A 42 -25.82 -14.28 3.76
CA SER A 42 -26.70 -13.37 4.50
C SER A 42 -26.07 -12.75 5.75
N LYS A 43 -24.74 -12.55 5.72
CA LYS A 43 -24.01 -11.82 6.75
C LYS A 43 -23.68 -10.41 6.26
N GLU A 44 -23.72 -9.43 7.16
CA GLU A 44 -23.36 -8.05 6.86
C GLU A 44 -21.91 -7.99 6.34
N MET A 45 -21.74 -7.72 5.05
CA MET A 45 -20.44 -7.57 4.42
C MET A 45 -20.02 -6.12 4.34
N LEU A 46 -20.94 -5.23 3.97
CA LEU A 46 -20.67 -3.80 3.82
C LEU A 46 -21.75 -2.98 4.51
N LYS A 47 -21.33 -2.07 5.35
CA LYS A 47 -22.16 -1.00 5.91
C LYS A 47 -21.52 0.34 5.62
N VAL A 48 -22.29 1.28 5.09
CA VAL A 48 -21.84 2.65 4.79
C VAL A 48 -22.81 3.64 5.41
N THR A 49 -22.32 4.51 6.28
CA THR A 49 -23.14 5.58 6.86
C THR A 49 -23.56 6.59 5.81
N ARG A 50 -22.63 7.00 4.95
CA ARG A 50 -22.93 7.91 3.84
C ARG A 50 -22.04 7.64 2.64
N LEU A 51 -22.65 7.37 1.50
CA LEU A 51 -22.06 7.37 0.16
C LEU A 51 -22.55 8.61 -0.59
N SER A 52 -21.63 9.38 -1.16
CA SER A 52 -22.00 10.49 -2.04
C SER A 52 -21.27 10.31 -3.38
N ALA A 53 -22.01 10.30 -4.46
CA ALA A 53 -21.51 10.20 -5.82
C ALA A 53 -21.93 11.41 -6.64
N LYS A 54 -20.97 12.06 -7.30
CA LYS A 54 -21.24 13.13 -8.26
C LYS A 54 -21.29 12.53 -9.66
N PHE A 55 -22.30 12.86 -10.43
CA PHE A 55 -22.43 12.43 -11.81
C PHE A 55 -22.37 13.64 -12.77
N ASP A 56 -21.91 13.37 -13.98
CA ASP A 56 -21.77 14.39 -15.00
C ASP A 56 -23.08 14.51 -15.81
N ILE A 57 -23.59 15.75 -15.98
CA ILE A 57 -24.89 15.99 -16.65
C ILE A 57 -24.78 15.76 -18.16
N LEU A 58 -23.68 16.16 -18.79
CA LEU A 58 -23.57 16.10 -20.25
C LEU A 58 -23.73 14.68 -20.81
N PRO A 59 -23.11 13.63 -20.21
CA PRO A 59 -23.35 12.26 -20.64
C PRO A 59 -24.79 11.79 -20.48
N LEU A 60 -25.56 12.34 -19.51
CA LEU A 60 -26.97 11.99 -19.31
C LEU A 60 -27.84 12.32 -20.52
N PHE A 61 -27.57 13.40 -21.25
CA PHE A 61 -28.30 13.73 -22.46
C PHE A 61 -28.08 12.70 -23.59
N SER A 62 -27.00 11.93 -23.53
CA SER A 62 -26.73 10.82 -24.46
C SER A 62 -27.09 9.45 -23.86
N GLY A 63 -27.83 9.42 -22.76
CA GLY A 63 -28.22 8.19 -22.06
C GLY A 63 -27.11 7.47 -21.33
N LYS A 64 -25.99 8.15 -21.07
CA LYS A 64 -24.83 7.59 -20.33
C LYS A 64 -24.78 8.18 -18.93
N ILE A 65 -24.57 7.33 -17.94
CA ILE A 65 -24.33 7.75 -16.55
C ILE A 65 -22.81 7.74 -16.31
N SER A 66 -22.22 8.93 -16.11
CA SER A 66 -20.82 9.09 -15.75
C SER A 66 -20.69 9.53 -14.30
N ILE A 67 -19.97 8.76 -13.50
CA ILE A 67 -19.69 9.06 -12.09
C ILE A 67 -18.25 9.56 -11.97
N SER A 68 -18.09 10.80 -11.50
CA SER A 68 -16.79 11.47 -11.46
C SER A 68 -16.15 11.53 -10.07
N ASN A 69 -16.94 11.67 -9.01
CA ASN A 69 -16.42 11.80 -7.66
C ASN A 69 -17.20 10.92 -6.68
N ILE A 70 -16.50 10.10 -5.93
CA ILE A 70 -17.08 9.26 -4.89
C ILE A 70 -16.55 9.69 -3.53
N GLN A 71 -17.44 9.82 -2.54
CA GLN A 71 -17.10 10.11 -1.16
C GLN A 71 -17.76 9.05 -0.27
N LEU A 72 -16.95 8.40 0.56
CA LEU A 72 -17.38 7.40 1.53
C LEU A 72 -17.09 7.90 2.95
N PHE A 73 -18.12 7.94 3.77
CA PHE A 73 -18.02 8.34 5.17
C PHE A 73 -18.57 7.26 6.09
N GLY A 74 -17.74 6.81 7.03
CA GLY A 74 -18.17 5.86 8.04
C GLY A 74 -18.58 4.53 7.42
N PHE A 75 -17.65 3.81 6.82
CA PHE A 75 -17.94 2.47 6.34
C PHE A 75 -17.27 1.40 7.19
N ASN A 76 -17.89 0.23 7.20
CA ASN A 76 -17.38 -1.01 7.76
C ASN A 76 -17.51 -2.10 6.71
N ILE A 77 -16.38 -2.75 6.37
CA ILE A 77 -16.35 -3.85 5.39
C ILE A 77 -15.81 -5.10 6.09
N ASN A 78 -16.57 -6.19 6.03
CA ASN A 78 -16.23 -7.47 6.61
C ASN A 78 -15.96 -8.47 5.47
N LEU A 79 -14.71 -8.72 5.18
CA LEU A 79 -14.27 -9.62 4.13
C LEU A 79 -13.79 -10.93 4.74
N ASN A 80 -14.10 -12.02 4.12
CA ASN A 80 -13.61 -13.33 4.54
C ASN A 80 -13.55 -14.33 3.39
N LYS A 81 -12.78 -15.39 3.60
CA LYS A 81 -12.81 -16.62 2.82
C LYS A 81 -12.54 -17.82 3.73
N GLN A 82 -12.97 -19.00 3.35
CA GLN A 82 -12.85 -20.20 4.19
C GLN A 82 -11.38 -20.64 4.26
N THR A 83 -10.72 -20.83 3.11
CA THR A 83 -9.31 -21.21 3.01
C THR A 83 -8.56 -20.27 2.08
N PRO A 84 -7.21 -20.30 2.06
CA PRO A 84 -6.42 -19.46 1.14
C PRO A 84 -6.76 -19.65 -0.34
N LYS A 85 -7.30 -20.82 -0.73
CA LYS A 85 -7.63 -21.16 -2.11
C LYS A 85 -9.07 -20.82 -2.50
N ASP A 86 -9.93 -20.55 -1.53
CA ASP A 86 -11.35 -20.27 -1.79
C ASP A 86 -11.57 -18.85 -2.30
N LYS A 87 -12.69 -18.66 -2.98
CA LYS A 87 -13.14 -17.33 -3.38
C LYS A 87 -13.58 -16.53 -2.14
N PRO A 88 -13.28 -15.22 -2.11
CA PRO A 88 -13.71 -14.36 -1.00
C PRO A 88 -15.23 -14.12 -1.05
N ASN A 89 -15.82 -13.77 0.11
CA ASN A 89 -17.25 -13.49 0.24
C ASN A 89 -17.74 -12.32 -0.62
N PHE A 90 -16.87 -11.49 -1.16
CA PHE A 90 -17.21 -10.39 -2.07
C PHE A 90 -17.06 -10.73 -3.56
N GLN A 91 -16.72 -11.99 -3.91
CA GLN A 91 -16.49 -12.39 -5.30
C GLN A 91 -17.69 -12.10 -6.19
N PHE A 92 -18.91 -12.29 -5.70
CA PHE A 92 -20.14 -12.01 -6.44
C PHE A 92 -20.26 -10.55 -6.90
N VAL A 93 -19.70 -9.61 -6.10
CA VAL A 93 -19.65 -8.19 -6.49
C VAL A 93 -18.73 -8.01 -7.69
N LEU A 94 -17.54 -8.62 -7.66
CA LEU A 94 -16.60 -8.57 -8.78
C LEU A 94 -17.20 -9.23 -10.03
N ASP A 95 -17.84 -10.38 -9.88
CA ASP A 95 -18.46 -11.13 -10.98
C ASP A 95 -19.61 -10.33 -11.62
N ALA A 96 -20.41 -9.62 -10.83
CA ALA A 96 -21.47 -8.75 -11.33
C ALA A 96 -20.95 -7.57 -12.19
N PHE A 97 -19.75 -7.08 -11.89
CA PHE A 97 -19.10 -6.01 -12.67
C PHE A 97 -18.23 -6.54 -13.82
N ALA A 98 -17.74 -7.78 -13.73
CA ALA A 98 -16.90 -8.40 -14.75
C ALA A 98 -17.66 -8.98 -15.93
N SER A 99 -18.94 -9.34 -15.78
CA SER A 99 -19.77 -9.94 -16.84
C SER A 99 -20.12 -8.96 -17.96
N LYS A 100 -19.12 -8.60 -18.78
CA LYS A 100 -19.26 -7.72 -19.93
C LYS A 100 -19.47 -8.44 -21.28
N ASP A 101 -19.41 -9.77 -21.32
CA ASP A 101 -19.52 -10.52 -22.57
C ASP A 101 -20.55 -11.62 -22.48
N THR A 102 -21.79 -11.31 -22.77
CA THR A 102 -22.76 -12.03 -23.62
C THR A 102 -24.14 -11.38 -23.47
N VAL A 103 -24.67 -10.95 -24.61
CA VAL A 103 -26.00 -10.34 -24.81
C VAL A 103 -26.12 -8.88 -24.42
N GLN A 104 -25.99 -8.03 -25.43
CA GLN A 104 -26.45 -6.64 -25.61
C GLN A 104 -27.51 -6.12 -24.61
N LYS A 105 -27.14 -5.90 -23.35
CA LYS A 105 -27.71 -4.80 -22.58
C LYS A 105 -26.66 -3.69 -22.60
N LYS A 106 -26.91 -2.63 -23.37
CA LYS A 106 -26.13 -1.38 -23.31
C LYS A 106 -26.12 -0.91 -21.86
N ASN A 107 -25.13 -1.29 -21.09
CA ASN A 107 -24.87 -0.67 -19.80
C ASN A 107 -24.40 0.76 -20.09
N ASN A 108 -25.32 1.70 -19.92
CA ASN A 108 -25.06 3.13 -20.10
C ASN A 108 -24.26 3.73 -18.92
N LEU A 109 -23.64 2.87 -18.08
CA LEU A 109 -22.85 3.30 -16.93
C LEU A 109 -21.38 3.43 -17.33
N ASP A 110 -20.87 4.65 -17.33
CA ASP A 110 -19.46 4.97 -17.53
C ASP A 110 -18.86 5.40 -16.19
N LEU A 111 -18.09 4.49 -15.55
CA LEU A 111 -17.42 4.76 -14.28
C LEU A 111 -16.09 5.45 -14.53
N ARG A 112 -16.08 6.77 -14.60
CA ARG A 112 -14.87 7.59 -14.67
C ARG A 112 -14.59 8.20 -13.30
N ILE A 113 -14.09 7.41 -12.37
CA ILE A 113 -13.81 7.88 -11.02
C ILE A 113 -12.58 8.79 -11.04
N ASN A 114 -12.79 10.11 -11.09
CA ASN A 114 -11.70 11.09 -11.05
C ASN A 114 -11.18 11.33 -9.63
N SER A 115 -12.02 11.09 -8.61
CA SER A 115 -11.68 11.32 -7.22
C SER A 115 -12.45 10.37 -6.30
N LEU A 116 -11.71 9.77 -5.37
CA LEU A 116 -12.24 8.96 -4.29
C LEU A 116 -11.79 9.55 -2.96
N LEU A 117 -12.73 9.99 -2.13
CA LEU A 117 -12.50 10.47 -0.78
C LEU A 117 -13.10 9.49 0.23
N ILE A 118 -12.27 8.96 1.10
CA ILE A 118 -12.63 8.02 2.15
C ILE A 118 -12.35 8.63 3.51
N ARG A 119 -13.28 8.53 4.45
CA ARG A 119 -13.10 8.95 5.83
C ARG A 119 -13.81 7.99 6.79
N ARG A 120 -13.16 7.70 7.93
CA ARG A 120 -13.66 6.82 9.00
C ARG A 120 -14.00 5.42 8.49
N GLY A 121 -13.12 4.87 7.66
CA GLY A 121 -13.26 3.51 7.16
C GLY A 121 -12.77 2.48 8.17
N LYS A 122 -13.42 1.31 8.17
CA LYS A 122 -12.97 0.09 8.82
C LYS A 122 -13.04 -1.05 7.83
N VAL A 123 -12.03 -1.91 7.83
CA VAL A 123 -12.00 -3.13 7.02
C VAL A 123 -11.48 -4.27 7.88
N SER A 124 -12.24 -5.34 7.95
CA SER A 124 -11.76 -6.63 8.46
C SER A 124 -11.58 -7.61 7.30
N TYR A 125 -10.56 -8.43 7.39
CA TYR A 125 -10.33 -9.53 6.46
C TYR A 125 -9.87 -10.76 7.21
N ASP A 126 -10.49 -11.91 6.97
CA ASP A 126 -10.21 -13.17 7.63
C ASP A 126 -10.13 -14.34 6.66
N VAL A 127 -9.09 -15.14 6.79
CA VAL A 127 -9.01 -16.49 6.25
C VAL A 127 -9.34 -17.45 7.39
N LEU A 128 -10.57 -17.97 7.41
CA LEU A 128 -11.15 -18.64 8.57
C LEU A 128 -10.43 -19.93 8.97
N SER A 129 -9.73 -20.60 8.05
CA SER A 129 -8.91 -21.81 8.32
C SER A 129 -7.57 -21.49 8.98
N GLU A 130 -7.12 -20.26 8.92
CA GLU A 130 -5.81 -19.86 9.40
C GLU A 130 -5.86 -19.37 10.84
N LYS A 131 -4.72 -19.44 11.53
CA LYS A 131 -4.62 -19.01 12.92
C LYS A 131 -4.29 -17.53 13.01
N GLU A 132 -4.95 -16.85 13.93
CA GLU A 132 -4.57 -15.48 14.30
C GLU A 132 -3.19 -15.46 14.98
N THR A 133 -2.42 -14.41 14.73
CA THR A 133 -1.10 -14.17 15.35
C THR A 133 -1.11 -12.84 16.09
N PRO A 134 -1.60 -12.78 17.32
CA PRO A 134 -1.69 -11.53 18.09
C PRO A 134 -0.34 -10.82 18.22
N GLY A 135 -0.35 -9.50 18.12
CA GLY A 135 0.85 -8.66 18.24
C GLY A 135 1.78 -8.67 17.04
N LYS A 136 1.38 -9.30 15.93
CA LYS A 136 2.14 -9.32 14.67
C LYS A 136 1.22 -9.00 13.50
N PHE A 137 1.79 -8.42 12.47
CA PHE A 137 1.09 -8.25 11.21
C PHE A 137 0.79 -9.63 10.58
N ASN A 138 -0.47 -9.88 10.34
CA ASN A 138 -0.94 -11.13 9.73
C ASN A 138 -1.81 -10.81 8.52
N PRO A 139 -1.34 -11.01 7.28
CA PRO A 139 -2.11 -10.70 6.08
C PRO A 139 -3.37 -11.58 5.91
N GLN A 140 -3.49 -12.65 6.69
CA GLN A 140 -4.67 -13.53 6.70
C GLN A 140 -5.72 -13.09 7.71
N HIS A 141 -5.37 -12.20 8.64
CA HIS A 141 -6.27 -11.63 9.65
C HIS A 141 -5.95 -10.16 9.85
N LEU A 142 -6.66 -9.29 9.12
CA LEU A 142 -6.47 -7.84 9.16
C LEU A 142 -7.63 -7.14 9.84
N ARG A 143 -7.32 -6.16 10.67
CA ARG A 143 -8.28 -5.25 11.30
C ARG A 143 -7.84 -3.81 11.09
N LEU A 144 -8.20 -3.28 9.93
CA LEU A 144 -7.88 -1.91 9.56
C LEU A 144 -8.94 -0.95 10.07
N ARG A 145 -8.52 0.11 10.73
CA ARG A 145 -9.39 1.19 11.21
C ARG A 145 -8.84 2.56 10.86
N ASN A 146 -9.64 3.58 11.12
CA ASN A 146 -9.30 4.98 10.87
C ASN A 146 -8.81 5.22 9.44
N ILE A 147 -9.32 4.44 8.47
CA ILE A 147 -8.93 4.56 7.08
C ILE A 147 -9.37 5.91 6.55
N ILE A 148 -8.40 6.71 6.12
CA ILE A 148 -8.60 7.97 5.40
C ILE A 148 -7.85 7.85 4.08
N ALA A 149 -8.54 8.08 2.97
CA ALA A 149 -7.91 8.12 1.66
C ALA A 149 -8.43 9.28 0.82
N ASN A 150 -7.51 9.92 0.09
CA ASN A 150 -7.82 10.92 -0.92
C ASN A 150 -7.03 10.53 -2.17
N ILE A 151 -7.73 9.95 -3.12
CA ILE A 151 -7.17 9.38 -4.35
C ILE A 151 -7.75 10.14 -5.53
N SER A 152 -6.94 10.48 -6.51
CA SER A 152 -7.37 11.01 -7.79
C SER A 152 -6.88 10.14 -8.93
N LEU A 153 -7.76 9.87 -9.88
CA LEU A 153 -7.49 9.13 -11.11
C LEU A 153 -7.72 10.08 -12.28
N LYS A 154 -6.71 10.34 -13.08
CA LYS A 154 -6.82 11.25 -14.24
C LYS A 154 -6.92 10.49 -15.56
N ALA A 155 -6.31 9.33 -15.66
CA ALA A 155 -6.41 8.46 -16.81
C ALA A 155 -6.19 7.00 -16.40
N LEU A 156 -7.07 6.14 -16.87
CA LEU A 156 -6.95 4.71 -17.01
C LEU A 156 -7.44 4.41 -18.42
N GLN A 157 -6.67 4.80 -19.44
CA GLN A 157 -7.01 4.56 -20.84
C GLN A 157 -5.81 3.96 -21.54
N ASN A 158 -6.07 2.86 -22.28
CA ASN A 158 -5.16 2.28 -23.25
C ASN A 158 -3.71 2.24 -22.77
N ASP A 159 -3.45 1.37 -21.78
CA ASP A 159 -2.10 1.07 -21.27
C ASP A 159 -1.38 2.22 -20.56
N SER A 160 -2.10 3.27 -20.18
CA SER A 160 -1.54 4.37 -19.39
C SER A 160 -2.25 4.56 -18.05
N ILE A 161 -1.47 4.80 -16.99
CA ILE A 161 -1.94 5.15 -15.65
C ILE A 161 -1.53 6.57 -15.29
N ASN A 162 -2.45 7.36 -14.74
CA ASN A 162 -2.16 8.63 -14.08
C ASN A 162 -3.05 8.75 -12.85
N ALA A 163 -2.48 8.40 -11.71
CA ALA A 163 -3.18 8.36 -10.45
C ALA A 163 -2.36 9.06 -9.37
N ALA A 164 -3.02 9.62 -8.37
CA ALA A 164 -2.34 10.17 -7.22
C ALA A 164 -3.07 9.79 -5.92
N ILE A 165 -2.31 9.36 -4.94
CA ILE A 165 -2.71 9.27 -3.55
C ILE A 165 -2.21 10.54 -2.88
N LYS A 166 -3.12 11.49 -2.61
CA LYS A 166 -2.79 12.73 -1.90
C LYS A 166 -2.60 12.47 -0.41
N ARG A 167 -3.33 11.51 0.11
CA ARG A 167 -3.25 11.02 1.48
C ARG A 167 -3.86 9.65 1.58
N LEU A 168 -3.16 8.73 2.22
CA LEU A 168 -3.67 7.48 2.77
C LEU A 168 -3.15 7.37 4.20
N SER A 169 -4.04 7.10 5.15
CA SER A 169 -3.69 6.74 6.52
C SER A 169 -4.52 5.57 6.99
N ILE A 170 -3.90 4.67 7.77
CA ILE A 170 -4.47 3.40 8.21
C ILE A 170 -3.86 3.05 9.55
N GLU A 171 -4.64 2.46 10.44
CA GLU A 171 -4.17 1.79 11.65
C GLU A 171 -4.55 0.31 11.54
N GLU A 172 -3.62 -0.59 11.86
CA GLU A 172 -3.87 -2.03 11.97
C GLU A 172 -3.88 -2.43 13.46
N GLU A 173 -5.04 -2.94 13.93
CA GLU A 173 -5.31 -3.11 15.36
C GLU A 173 -4.51 -4.25 16.01
N HIS A 174 -4.31 -5.37 15.31
CA HIS A 174 -3.67 -6.56 15.90
C HIS A 174 -2.17 -6.38 16.09
N SER A 175 -1.50 -5.79 15.13
CA SER A 175 -0.04 -5.56 15.16
C SER A 175 0.35 -4.21 15.75
N GLY A 176 -0.61 -3.28 15.85
CA GLY A 176 -0.35 -1.89 16.24
C GLY A 176 0.37 -1.07 15.16
N PHE A 177 0.44 -1.56 13.92
CA PHE A 177 1.03 -0.79 12.83
C PHE A 177 0.18 0.44 12.50
N GLU A 178 0.83 1.59 12.38
CA GLU A 178 0.18 2.86 12.03
C GLU A 178 0.89 3.51 10.83
N LEU A 179 0.13 3.70 9.75
CA LEU A 179 0.52 4.57 8.64
C LEU A 179 -0.16 5.92 8.80
N LYS A 180 0.57 6.94 9.24
CA LYS A 180 0.05 8.31 9.44
C LYS A 180 -0.25 8.99 8.12
N LYS A 181 0.61 8.76 7.12
CA LYS A 181 0.44 9.32 5.79
C LYS A 181 1.25 8.52 4.76
N LEU A 182 0.63 8.26 3.65
CA LEU A 182 1.28 7.94 2.38
C LEU A 182 0.79 8.94 1.34
N SER A 183 1.70 9.51 0.58
CA SER A 183 1.39 10.30 -0.61
C SER A 183 2.31 9.89 -1.76
N LEU A 184 1.76 9.86 -2.98
CA LEU A 184 2.50 9.59 -4.20
C LEU A 184 1.64 9.96 -5.43
N LYS A 185 2.29 10.13 -6.58
CA LYS A 185 1.64 10.26 -7.86
C LYS A 185 2.30 9.30 -8.84
N VAL A 186 1.52 8.45 -9.46
CA VAL A 186 1.96 7.46 -10.44
C VAL A 186 1.61 7.94 -11.84
N ILE A 187 2.57 7.92 -12.73
CA ILE A 187 2.40 8.16 -14.17
C ILE A 187 3.15 7.04 -14.89
N GLY A 188 2.49 6.31 -15.75
CA GLY A 188 3.15 5.20 -16.43
C GLY A 188 2.37 4.65 -17.61
N ASN A 189 2.99 3.70 -18.28
CA ASN A 189 2.42 2.90 -19.36
C ASN A 189 2.83 1.43 -19.19
N ASP A 190 2.78 0.64 -20.23
CA ASP A 190 3.11 -0.78 -20.25
C ASP A 190 4.62 -1.10 -20.13
N GLN A 191 5.51 -0.10 -20.21
CA GLN A 191 6.97 -0.27 -20.19
C GLN A 191 7.68 0.59 -19.15
N ARG A 192 7.06 1.68 -18.71
CA ARG A 192 7.68 2.66 -17.79
C ARG A 192 6.69 3.20 -16.80
N MET A 193 7.16 3.40 -15.59
CA MET A 193 6.42 4.06 -14.53
C MET A 193 7.30 5.10 -13.82
N LYS A 194 6.70 6.22 -13.49
CA LYS A 194 7.26 7.23 -12.60
C LYS A 194 6.38 7.35 -11.37
N ILE A 195 7.00 7.36 -10.20
CA ILE A 195 6.33 7.71 -8.96
C ILE A 195 6.94 9.02 -8.47
N GLU A 196 6.12 10.06 -8.46
CA GLU A 196 6.48 11.42 -8.04
C GLU A 196 5.88 11.73 -6.66
N ASN A 197 6.51 12.63 -5.90
CA ASN A 197 6.04 13.10 -4.59
C ASN A 197 5.80 11.95 -3.58
N PHE A 198 6.64 10.92 -3.65
CA PHE A 198 6.55 9.81 -2.72
C PHE A 198 6.98 10.24 -1.33
N ALA A 199 6.10 10.08 -0.35
CA ALA A 199 6.40 10.32 1.06
C ALA A 199 5.60 9.37 1.94
N ILE A 200 6.25 8.84 2.98
CA ILE A 200 5.66 8.00 4.01
C ILE A 200 5.97 8.60 5.38
N ASP A 201 4.94 8.75 6.21
CA ASP A 201 5.05 9.09 7.62
C ASP A 201 4.45 7.96 8.47
N LEU A 202 5.27 7.35 9.33
CA LEU A 202 4.88 6.46 10.42
C LEU A 202 5.02 7.21 11.76
N PRO A 203 4.75 6.60 12.92
CA PRO A 203 4.85 7.29 14.21
C PRO A 203 6.18 8.01 14.47
N ASN A 204 7.30 7.41 14.08
CA ASN A 204 8.65 7.94 14.29
C ASN A 204 9.51 7.98 13.02
N THR A 205 8.99 7.50 11.90
CA THR A 205 9.65 7.44 10.60
C THR A 205 9.07 8.47 9.66
N SER A 206 9.91 9.18 8.93
CA SER A 206 9.51 10.07 7.84
C SER A 206 10.46 9.88 6.67
N LEU A 207 9.93 9.39 5.56
CA LEU A 207 10.65 9.12 4.33
C LEU A 207 10.11 10.02 3.20
N ALA A 208 11.02 10.54 2.40
CA ALA A 208 10.68 11.19 1.15
C ALA A 208 11.64 10.75 0.04
N MET A 209 11.10 10.48 -1.12
CA MET A 209 11.90 10.15 -2.30
C MET A 209 11.69 11.21 -3.37
N ASP A 210 12.75 11.48 -4.10
CA ASP A 210 12.64 12.13 -5.40
C ASP A 210 11.86 11.21 -6.36
N THR A 211 11.84 11.51 -7.63
CA THR A 211 11.14 10.68 -8.60
C THR A 211 11.72 9.25 -8.63
N ILE A 212 10.88 8.26 -8.39
CA ILE A 212 11.20 6.86 -8.61
C ILE A 212 10.91 6.55 -10.07
N HIS A 213 11.91 6.12 -10.80
CA HIS A 213 11.78 5.60 -12.15
C HIS A 213 11.74 4.07 -12.10
N MET A 214 10.86 3.49 -12.88
CA MET A 214 10.72 2.04 -13.04
C MET A 214 10.65 1.74 -14.53
N ASP A 215 11.56 0.90 -15.01
CA ASP A 215 11.59 0.40 -16.37
C ASP A 215 11.38 -1.12 -16.36
N TYR A 216 10.55 -1.63 -17.26
CA TYR A 216 10.18 -3.02 -17.38
C TYR A 216 9.70 -3.34 -18.80
N ASP A 217 9.77 -4.62 -19.21
CA ASP A 217 9.43 -5.01 -20.59
C ASP A 217 7.91 -5.07 -20.83
N SER A 218 7.14 -5.40 -19.80
CA SER A 218 5.69 -5.45 -19.83
C SER A 218 5.12 -5.41 -18.41
N LEU A 219 3.80 -5.22 -18.28
CA LEU A 219 3.12 -5.29 -16.97
C LEU A 219 3.28 -6.66 -16.28
N GLY A 220 3.53 -7.75 -17.03
CA GLY A 220 3.82 -9.07 -16.46
C GLY A 220 5.13 -9.11 -15.66
N ALA A 221 6.04 -8.15 -15.84
CA ALA A 221 7.28 -8.04 -15.05
C ALA A 221 7.00 -7.85 -13.54
N PHE A 222 5.82 -7.32 -13.19
CA PHE A 222 5.43 -7.16 -11.79
C PHE A 222 5.16 -8.48 -11.06
N ASP A 223 4.96 -9.59 -11.77
CA ASP A 223 4.85 -10.92 -11.17
C ASP A 223 6.19 -11.39 -10.59
N ASN A 224 7.31 -10.86 -11.13
CA ASN A 224 8.66 -11.12 -10.66
C ASN A 224 9.43 -9.80 -10.44
N LEU A 225 8.85 -8.92 -9.64
CA LEU A 225 9.29 -7.55 -9.39
C LEU A 225 10.79 -7.43 -9.07
N ALA A 226 11.33 -8.40 -8.33
CA ALA A 226 12.71 -8.37 -7.85
C ALA A 226 13.75 -8.53 -8.95
N GLN A 227 13.41 -9.15 -10.06
CA GLN A 227 14.34 -9.45 -11.16
C GLN A 227 14.02 -8.64 -12.42
N ASP A 228 12.73 -8.45 -12.73
CA ASP A 228 12.29 -7.98 -14.05
C ASP A 228 11.95 -6.49 -14.08
N VAL A 229 11.93 -5.82 -12.91
CA VAL A 229 11.72 -4.37 -12.81
C VAL A 229 12.99 -3.67 -12.35
N ARG A 230 13.47 -2.75 -13.18
CA ARG A 230 14.61 -1.89 -12.84
C ARG A 230 14.11 -0.63 -12.18
N PHE A 231 14.74 -0.27 -11.06
CA PHE A 231 14.43 0.93 -10.28
C PHE A 231 15.59 1.93 -10.33
N SER A 232 15.27 3.19 -10.33
CA SER A 232 16.21 4.27 -10.04
C SER A 232 15.50 5.31 -9.18
N PHE A 233 16.04 5.62 -8.00
CA PHE A 233 15.50 6.64 -7.11
C PHE A 233 16.58 7.23 -6.19
N HIS A 234 16.25 8.38 -5.61
CA HIS A 234 17.00 9.00 -4.53
C HIS A 234 16.08 9.14 -3.30
N LEU A 235 16.39 8.38 -2.25
CA LEU A 235 15.83 8.61 -0.93
C LEU A 235 16.50 9.86 -0.38
N LEU A 236 15.73 10.93 -0.25
CA LEU A 236 16.17 12.20 0.35
C LEU A 236 16.52 11.98 1.82
N PRO A 237 17.30 12.89 2.46
CA PRO A 237 17.63 12.78 3.87
C PRO A 237 16.36 12.49 4.70
N SER A 238 16.26 11.27 5.22
CA SER A 238 15.06 10.69 5.81
C SER A 238 15.36 10.11 7.17
N GLN A 239 14.38 10.18 8.09
CA GLN A 239 14.47 9.57 9.41
C GLN A 239 13.74 8.24 9.42
N ILE A 240 14.41 7.17 9.84
CA ILE A 240 13.86 5.83 9.97
C ILE A 240 13.98 5.37 11.43
N ALA A 241 12.86 5.05 12.04
CA ALA A 241 12.80 4.35 13.33
C ALA A 241 12.43 2.89 13.06
N LEU A 242 13.38 1.98 13.20
CA LEU A 242 13.15 0.56 12.91
C LEU A 242 12.03 -0.04 13.77
N GLN A 243 11.81 0.48 14.97
CA GLN A 243 10.69 0.05 15.83
C GLN A 243 9.30 0.22 15.18
N ASP A 244 9.12 1.18 14.28
CA ASP A 244 7.86 1.35 13.55
C ASP A 244 7.56 0.17 12.62
N LEU A 245 8.58 -0.63 12.29
CA LEU A 245 8.47 -1.82 11.45
C LEU A 245 8.42 -3.12 12.28
N SER A 246 8.35 -3.02 13.60
CA SER A 246 8.33 -4.20 14.51
C SER A 246 7.12 -5.11 14.31
N ALA A 247 6.03 -4.58 13.80
CA ALA A 247 4.85 -5.36 13.38
C ALA A 247 5.19 -6.43 12.33
N PHE A 248 6.13 -6.13 11.43
CA PHE A 248 6.59 -7.01 10.34
C PHE A 248 7.82 -7.80 10.74
N VAL A 249 8.76 -7.15 11.42
CA VAL A 249 10.02 -7.73 11.88
C VAL A 249 10.15 -7.54 13.39
N PRO A 250 9.70 -8.50 14.21
CA PRO A 250 9.66 -8.35 15.67
C PRO A 250 11.00 -7.97 16.31
N ALA A 251 12.13 -8.39 15.72
CA ALA A 251 13.46 -8.03 16.16
C ALA A 251 13.70 -6.50 16.20
N PHE A 252 13.01 -5.75 15.36
CA PHE A 252 13.14 -4.29 15.29
C PHE A 252 12.49 -3.57 16.47
N GLY A 253 11.66 -4.23 17.28
CA GLY A 253 11.02 -3.63 18.45
C GLY A 253 12.01 -3.20 19.55
N SER A 254 13.23 -3.75 19.58
CA SER A 254 14.28 -3.35 20.51
C SER A 254 15.04 -2.09 20.09
N PHE A 255 14.93 -1.67 18.82
CA PHE A 255 15.65 -0.51 18.31
C PHE A 255 14.94 0.78 18.70
N LYS A 256 15.54 1.55 19.61
CA LYS A 256 14.98 2.82 20.06
C LYS A 256 15.53 4.02 19.30
N GLU A 257 16.68 3.84 18.71
CA GLU A 257 17.41 4.88 17.99
C GLU A 257 16.78 5.12 16.63
N LYS A 258 16.91 6.37 16.15
CA LYS A 258 16.46 6.79 14.83
C LYS A 258 17.66 6.88 13.90
N LEU A 259 17.55 6.23 12.76
CA LEU A 259 18.52 6.31 11.69
C LEU A 259 18.22 7.53 10.82
N GLN A 260 19.23 8.30 10.45
CA GLN A 260 19.17 9.24 9.34
C GLN A 260 19.75 8.52 8.13
N VAL A 261 18.99 8.43 7.05
CA VAL A 261 19.37 7.68 5.86
C VAL A 261 19.16 8.55 4.62
N GLU A 262 20.15 8.55 3.76
CA GLU A 262 20.10 9.10 2.42
C GLU A 262 20.74 8.07 1.48
N VAL A 263 20.04 7.71 0.41
CA VAL A 263 20.58 6.71 -0.54
C VAL A 263 20.12 6.99 -1.95
N GLN A 264 21.04 6.93 -2.88
CA GLN A 264 20.76 6.89 -4.31
C GLN A 264 20.89 5.45 -4.80
N THR A 265 19.93 4.98 -5.58
CA THR A 265 19.92 3.58 -6.04
C THR A 265 19.64 3.48 -7.53
N ASP A 266 20.20 2.45 -8.14
CA ASP A 266 19.91 2.02 -9.51
C ASP A 266 20.05 0.50 -9.60
N GLY A 267 19.13 -0.16 -10.30
CA GLY A 267 19.16 -1.61 -10.52
C GLY A 267 17.83 -2.30 -10.26
N THR A 268 17.84 -3.61 -10.22
CA THR A 268 16.71 -4.41 -9.74
C THR A 268 16.85 -4.66 -8.24
N ILE A 269 15.78 -5.10 -7.57
CA ILE A 269 15.86 -5.47 -6.15
C ILE A 269 16.92 -6.56 -5.95
N ASN A 270 17.05 -7.48 -6.89
CA ASN A 270 18.01 -8.58 -6.81
C ASN A 270 19.44 -8.17 -7.14
N GLN A 271 19.65 -7.07 -7.86
CA GLN A 271 20.94 -6.49 -8.20
C GLN A 271 20.88 -4.97 -8.03
N LEU A 272 21.01 -4.51 -6.80
CA LEU A 272 20.88 -3.11 -6.44
C LEU A 272 22.23 -2.46 -6.28
N ASN A 273 22.47 -1.37 -6.99
CA ASN A 273 23.64 -0.54 -6.85
C ASN A 273 23.27 0.77 -6.14
N CYS A 274 24.02 1.11 -5.10
CA CYS A 274 23.84 2.31 -4.30
C CYS A 274 25.13 3.16 -4.38
N PRO A 275 25.29 3.97 -5.42
CA PRO A 275 26.52 4.79 -5.62
C PRO A 275 26.69 5.87 -4.55
N HIS A 276 25.64 6.17 -3.82
CA HIS A 276 25.67 7.07 -2.68
C HIS A 276 24.81 6.53 -1.57
N LEU A 277 25.45 6.17 -0.46
CA LEU A 277 24.80 5.76 0.78
C LEU A 277 25.33 6.61 1.93
N SER A 278 24.46 7.19 2.71
CA SER A 278 24.77 7.88 3.96
C SER A 278 23.83 7.39 5.04
N VAL A 279 24.37 6.87 6.14
CA VAL A 279 23.63 6.42 7.30
C VAL A 279 24.24 7.00 8.55
N SER A 280 23.42 7.56 9.45
CA SER A 280 23.90 8.02 10.76
C SER A 280 22.90 7.72 11.87
N VAL A 281 23.45 7.60 13.12
CA VAL A 281 22.69 7.44 14.36
C VAL A 281 23.15 8.54 15.32
N GLY A 282 22.39 9.62 15.38
CA GLY A 282 22.81 10.81 16.11
C GLY A 282 24.21 11.27 15.70
N ASN A 283 25.05 11.60 16.71
CA ASN A 283 26.46 11.94 16.52
C ASN A 283 27.41 10.77 16.78
N HIS A 284 26.87 9.58 17.13
CA HIS A 284 27.62 8.44 17.63
C HIS A 284 28.07 7.47 16.54
N PHE A 285 27.36 7.48 15.42
CA PHE A 285 27.71 6.65 14.26
C PHE A 285 27.39 7.36 12.97
N TYR A 286 28.29 7.27 12.01
CA TYR A 286 27.97 7.55 10.63
C TYR A 286 28.80 6.70 9.65
N LEU A 287 28.19 6.41 8.52
CA LEU A 287 28.78 5.67 7.43
C LEU A 287 28.44 6.37 6.12
N ARG A 288 29.44 6.51 5.24
CA ARG A 288 29.26 6.96 3.86
C ARG A 288 30.05 6.07 2.92
N GLY A 289 29.49 5.81 1.76
CA GLY A 289 30.15 4.99 0.76
C GLY A 289 29.24 4.66 -0.41
N ASP A 290 29.72 3.75 -1.23
CA ASP A 290 28.97 3.05 -2.25
C ASP A 290 28.78 1.59 -1.86
N VAL A 291 27.62 1.03 -2.16
CA VAL A 291 27.26 -0.35 -1.81
C VAL A 291 26.56 -1.00 -2.99
N SER A 292 26.98 -2.23 -3.31
CA SER A 292 26.29 -3.09 -4.27
C SER A 292 25.74 -4.31 -3.55
N LEU A 293 24.49 -4.61 -3.80
CA LEU A 293 23.75 -5.70 -3.20
C LEU A 293 23.36 -6.68 -4.30
N GLN A 294 23.60 -7.97 -4.08
CA GLN A 294 23.24 -9.02 -5.04
C GLN A 294 22.50 -10.13 -4.34
N ASP A 295 21.57 -10.74 -5.06
CA ASP A 295 20.76 -11.89 -4.65
C ASP A 295 19.94 -11.69 -3.36
N LEU A 296 19.38 -10.47 -3.18
CA LEU A 296 18.56 -10.14 -2.01
C LEU A 296 17.28 -10.97 -1.93
N SER A 297 16.85 -11.58 -3.03
CA SER A 297 15.71 -12.52 -3.05
C SER A 297 16.00 -13.82 -2.30
N HIS A 298 17.28 -14.16 -2.11
CA HIS A 298 17.77 -15.33 -1.41
C HIS A 298 18.75 -14.90 -0.32
N PRO A 299 18.27 -14.48 0.86
CA PRO A 299 19.11 -13.89 1.91
C PRO A 299 20.30 -14.76 2.34
N GLU A 300 20.17 -16.09 2.20
CA GLU A 300 21.25 -17.05 2.46
C GLU A 300 22.41 -16.97 1.48
N ASN A 301 22.15 -16.44 0.28
CA ASN A 301 23.14 -16.26 -0.79
C ASN A 301 23.47 -14.78 -1.01
N ALA A 302 22.82 -13.88 -0.27
CA ALA A 302 22.97 -12.46 -0.49
C ALA A 302 24.43 -12.02 -0.34
N TYR A 303 24.90 -11.27 -1.32
CA TYR A 303 26.24 -10.74 -1.36
C TYR A 303 26.20 -9.21 -1.26
N ILE A 304 27.00 -8.67 -0.32
CA ILE A 304 27.12 -7.24 -0.09
C ILE A 304 28.57 -6.85 -0.34
N PHE A 305 28.78 -5.98 -1.30
CA PHE A 305 30.05 -5.35 -1.57
C PHE A 305 29.94 -3.86 -1.29
N GLY A 306 30.87 -3.31 -0.54
CA GLY A 306 30.85 -1.89 -0.18
C GLY A 306 32.23 -1.28 -0.17
N ASN A 307 32.35 -0.07 -0.69
CA ASN A 307 33.53 0.77 -0.58
C ASN A 307 33.17 1.96 0.32
N LEU A 308 33.67 1.94 1.55
CA LEU A 308 33.38 2.95 2.54
C LEU A 308 34.36 4.12 2.44
N SER A 309 33.86 5.27 2.04
CA SER A 309 34.64 6.51 1.98
C SER A 309 34.84 7.15 3.36
N ASN A 310 33.90 6.90 4.26
CA ASN A 310 33.94 7.44 5.61
C ASN A 310 33.15 6.56 6.59
N LEU A 311 33.77 6.22 7.74
CA LEU A 311 33.16 5.45 8.80
C LEU A 311 33.63 6.03 10.13
N TYR A 312 32.66 6.35 11.00
CA TYR A 312 32.89 6.78 12.37
C TYR A 312 31.96 6.05 13.31
N ALA A 313 32.49 5.58 14.41
CA ALA A 313 31.72 5.03 15.53
C ALA A 313 32.44 5.33 16.83
N ASP A 314 31.79 5.99 17.76
CA ASP A 314 32.25 6.11 19.14
C ASP A 314 31.77 4.91 19.98
N PRO A 315 32.12 4.82 21.28
CA PRO A 315 31.67 3.70 22.13
C PRO A 315 30.15 3.54 22.20
N GLU A 316 29.39 4.64 22.12
CA GLU A 316 27.90 4.58 22.12
C GLU A 316 27.37 4.06 20.78
N GLY A 317 27.96 4.49 19.67
CA GLY A 317 27.66 3.96 18.34
C GLY A 317 27.98 2.47 18.22
N ILE A 318 29.10 2.02 18.76
CA ILE A 318 29.43 0.57 18.83
C ILE A 318 28.43 -0.15 19.71
N ALA A 319 28.09 0.40 20.89
CA ALA A 319 27.13 -0.20 21.80
C ALA A 319 25.73 -0.32 21.17
N PHE A 320 25.33 0.60 20.29
CA PHE A 320 24.11 0.50 19.49
C PHE A 320 24.10 -0.78 18.65
N PHE A 321 25.13 -1.05 17.89
CA PHE A 321 25.23 -2.26 17.09
C PHE A 321 25.24 -3.53 17.94
N VAL A 322 26.07 -3.56 19.01
CA VAL A 322 26.17 -4.72 19.90
C VAL A 322 24.82 -5.03 20.56
N ARG A 323 24.11 -4.03 21.06
CA ARG A 323 22.79 -4.24 21.70
C ARG A 323 21.75 -4.80 20.75
N ASN A 324 21.73 -4.31 19.53
CA ASN A 324 20.64 -4.59 18.60
C ASN A 324 20.92 -5.80 17.70
N PHE A 325 22.19 -6.08 17.39
CA PHE A 325 22.55 -7.15 16.46
C PHE A 325 23.21 -8.37 17.12
N SER A 326 23.90 -8.22 18.26
CA SER A 326 24.61 -9.35 18.88
C SER A 326 23.67 -10.44 19.46
N LYS A 327 22.47 -10.08 19.86
CA LYS A 327 21.49 -11.04 20.42
C LYS A 327 20.89 -11.99 19.40
N ASN A 328 20.98 -11.67 18.13
CA ASN A 328 20.40 -12.43 17.02
C ASN A 328 21.45 -13.13 16.13
N TYR A 329 22.73 -12.99 16.44
CA TYR A 329 23.82 -13.52 15.63
C TYR A 329 24.51 -14.69 16.34
N ASN A 330 24.09 -15.91 16.01
CA ASN A 330 24.78 -17.15 16.43
C ASN A 330 26.00 -17.48 15.56
N GLY A 331 26.53 -16.50 14.84
CA GLY A 331 27.68 -16.70 13.97
C GLY A 331 28.35 -15.37 13.63
N CYS A 332 29.20 -14.89 14.52
CA CYS A 332 30.10 -13.79 14.21
C CYS A 332 31.44 -14.33 13.79
N LEU A 333 31.80 -14.18 12.53
CA LEU A 333 33.19 -14.19 12.11
C LEU A 333 33.64 -12.74 11.97
N LEU A 334 34.13 -12.18 13.06
CA LEU A 334 35.03 -11.02 12.98
C LEU A 334 36.35 -11.50 12.37
N TYR A 335 36.48 -11.42 11.07
CA TYR A 335 37.78 -11.46 10.43
C TYR A 335 38.45 -10.11 10.66
N THR A 336 39.27 -10.03 11.67
CA THR A 336 40.34 -9.05 11.68
C THR A 336 41.35 -9.49 10.65
N SER A 337 41.35 -8.85 9.48
CA SER A 337 42.46 -8.95 8.57
C SER A 337 43.73 -8.49 9.31
N PRO A 338 44.79 -9.31 9.40
CA PRO A 338 46.03 -8.81 9.94
C PRO A 338 46.50 -7.68 9.05
N SER A 339 46.74 -6.52 9.66
CA SER A 339 47.43 -5.43 8.98
C SER A 339 48.74 -5.97 8.38
N PRO A 340 49.02 -5.74 7.10
CA PRO A 340 50.34 -6.03 6.59
C PRO A 340 51.32 -5.07 7.27
N ARG A 341 51.99 -5.56 8.25
CA ARG A 341 53.24 -4.92 8.73
C ARG A 341 54.38 -5.72 8.16
N ASP A 342 55.15 -5.01 7.39
CA ASP A 342 56.53 -5.23 6.88
C ASP A 342 56.64 -6.22 5.74
#